data_f6d75642f55c39511c36a51a5a4f9f47
#
_entry.id   f6d75642f55c39511c36a51a5a4f9f47
#
_cell.length_a   1.000
_cell.length_b   1.000
_cell.length_c   1.000
_cell.angle_alpha   90.00
_cell.angle_beta   90.00
_cell.angle_gamma   90.00
#
_symmetry.space_group_name_H-M   'P 1'
#
loop_
_entity.id
_entity.type
_entity.pdbx_description
1 polymer ?
#
loop_
_entity_poly.entity_id
_entity_poly.type
_entity_poly.pdbx_seq_one_letter_code
_entity_poly.pdbx_strand_id
1 'polypeptide(L)'
;MEIRVLRYFLTVVREESITKASEVLHITQPTLSRQLAQMEEDIGVKLFDRGTRKIKLTNEGILLRRRAEEILQLVDKTEKELVEQEEQVEGKISIGCGEIAAVQLLPKIIESFRQKYPRVTFDIFTATADLVKEQMEKGLLDIGLLLEPVDMEKYEFIRLNIREKWVLLMKSDDPLSKKETVSAKDLSVLPLILPRRMNVQSELASWFGNYYEKLDIVFTSNLSTNSAIMVNGGLAYSLVIEGAVPFWDQSKVTFRPLDPPLTATSVLAWKRGQPFSLATTKFIKHIQCFLGIDKP
;
A
#
# COMPACT_ATOMS: atom_id res chain seq x y z
N MET A 1 27.33 10.14 7.15
CA MET A 1 26.40 10.23 5.96
C MET A 1 25.47 11.42 6.18
N GLU A 2 25.51 12.45 5.33
CA GLU A 2 24.72 13.67 5.45
C GLU A 2 23.48 13.61 4.54
N ILE A 3 22.37 14.19 5.00
CA ILE A 3 21.08 14.27 4.24
C ILE A 3 21.30 14.91 2.85
N ARG A 4 22.10 15.98 2.80
CA ARG A 4 22.46 16.64 1.54
C ARG A 4 23.13 15.71 0.54
N VAL A 5 24.05 14.85 1.02
CA VAL A 5 24.78 13.92 0.16
C VAL A 5 23.88 12.79 -0.34
N LEU A 6 22.86 12.39 0.43
CA LEU A 6 21.81 11.47 -0.04
C LEU A 6 21.00 12.09 -1.20
N ARG A 7 20.66 13.38 -1.12
CA ARG A 7 20.01 14.10 -2.24
C ARG A 7 20.92 14.11 -3.49
N TYR A 8 22.21 14.35 -3.31
CA TYR A 8 23.21 14.30 -4.39
C TYR A 8 23.25 12.91 -5.03
N PHE A 9 23.33 11.86 -4.22
CA PHE A 9 23.36 10.48 -4.67
C PHE A 9 22.10 10.16 -5.51
N LEU A 10 20.90 10.45 -5.02
CA LEU A 10 19.65 10.18 -5.75
C LEU A 10 19.56 11.01 -7.05
N THR A 11 20.07 12.25 -7.06
CA THR A 11 20.09 13.04 -8.29
C THR A 11 21.01 12.41 -9.33
N VAL A 12 22.20 11.92 -8.94
CA VAL A 12 23.10 11.20 -9.86
C VAL A 12 22.47 9.90 -10.38
N VAL A 13 21.76 9.17 -9.53
CA VAL A 13 21.00 7.96 -9.93
C VAL A 13 19.94 8.29 -10.98
N ARG A 14 19.19 9.36 -10.78
CA ARG A 14 18.13 9.80 -11.70
C ARG A 14 18.68 10.28 -13.05
N GLU A 15 19.75 11.08 -13.04
CA GLU A 15 20.32 11.66 -14.25
C GLU A 15 21.28 10.70 -14.98
N GLU A 16 21.65 9.58 -14.38
CA GLU A 16 22.64 8.59 -14.89
C GLU A 16 23.98 9.24 -15.30
N SER A 17 24.27 10.45 -14.80
CA SER A 17 25.42 11.27 -15.18
C SER A 17 25.80 12.26 -14.07
N ILE A 18 27.06 12.24 -13.61
CA ILE A 18 27.56 13.20 -12.61
C ILE A 18 27.49 14.64 -13.16
N THR A 19 27.81 14.82 -14.44
CA THR A 19 27.79 16.17 -15.06
C THR A 19 26.39 16.74 -15.08
N LYS A 20 25.39 15.99 -15.59
CA LYS A 20 24.01 16.45 -15.59
C LYS A 20 23.47 16.67 -14.17
N ALA A 21 23.78 15.76 -13.26
CA ALA A 21 23.36 15.90 -11.86
C ALA A 21 23.98 17.17 -11.22
N SER A 22 25.22 17.50 -11.52
CA SER A 22 25.84 18.73 -11.00
C SER A 22 25.17 20.00 -11.53
N GLU A 23 24.72 20.01 -12.78
CA GLU A 23 23.93 21.10 -13.37
C GLU A 23 22.58 21.26 -12.65
N VAL A 24 21.85 20.16 -12.44
CA VAL A 24 20.57 20.16 -11.71
C VAL A 24 20.73 20.63 -10.27
N LEU A 25 21.84 20.25 -9.62
CA LEU A 25 22.15 20.61 -8.23
C LEU A 25 22.79 21.99 -8.08
N HIS A 26 23.09 22.68 -9.19
CA HIS A 26 23.79 23.97 -9.20
C HIS A 26 25.12 23.98 -8.45
N ILE A 27 25.87 22.87 -8.56
CA ILE A 27 27.23 22.73 -8.00
C ILE A 27 28.21 22.29 -9.08
N THR A 28 29.51 22.42 -8.79
CA THR A 28 30.53 21.95 -9.76
C THR A 28 30.64 20.42 -9.75
N GLN A 29 30.90 19.84 -10.92
CA GLN A 29 31.05 18.39 -11.08
C GLN A 29 32.17 17.82 -10.16
N PRO A 30 33.37 18.47 -10.00
CA PRO A 30 34.37 18.00 -9.06
C PRO A 30 33.88 17.98 -7.60
N THR A 31 33.10 18.95 -7.19
CA THR A 31 32.51 18.98 -5.84
C THR A 31 31.54 17.80 -5.62
N LEU A 32 30.62 17.56 -6.57
CA LEU A 32 29.68 16.44 -6.51
C LEU A 32 30.44 15.10 -6.47
N SER A 33 31.42 14.90 -7.36
CA SER A 33 32.22 13.68 -7.44
C SER A 33 32.97 13.41 -6.13
N ARG A 34 33.57 14.45 -5.53
CA ARG A 34 34.30 14.34 -4.25
C ARG A 34 33.34 13.98 -3.09
N GLN A 35 32.18 14.60 -3.01
CA GLN A 35 31.18 14.30 -1.96
C GLN A 35 30.67 12.84 -2.03
N LEU A 36 30.45 12.34 -3.24
CA LEU A 36 30.03 10.95 -3.43
C LEU A 36 31.19 9.97 -3.13
N ALA A 37 32.40 10.29 -3.54
CA ALA A 37 33.58 9.48 -3.22
C ALA A 37 33.83 9.42 -1.70
N GLN A 38 33.69 10.55 -1.00
CA GLN A 38 33.80 10.60 0.47
C GLN A 38 32.72 9.75 1.13
N MET A 39 31.48 9.80 0.64
CA MET A 39 30.39 8.95 1.16
C MET A 39 30.70 7.46 0.95
N GLU A 40 31.22 7.06 -0.22
CA GLU A 40 31.66 5.67 -0.46
C GLU A 40 32.77 5.25 0.50
N GLU A 41 33.74 6.14 0.77
CA GLU A 41 34.82 5.90 1.72
C GLU A 41 34.32 5.77 3.15
N ASP A 42 33.46 6.69 3.61
CA ASP A 42 32.88 6.69 4.96
C ASP A 42 32.08 5.42 5.24
N ILE A 43 31.37 4.90 4.22
CA ILE A 43 30.54 3.68 4.34
C ILE A 43 31.40 2.42 4.11
N GLY A 44 32.53 2.54 3.42
CA GLY A 44 33.44 1.43 3.12
C GLY A 44 33.02 0.56 1.94
N VAL A 45 32.06 1.02 1.09
CA VAL A 45 31.56 0.27 -0.07
C VAL A 45 31.44 1.16 -1.30
N LYS A 46 31.56 0.57 -2.50
CA LYS A 46 31.30 1.27 -3.75
C LYS A 46 29.79 1.25 -4.05
N LEU A 47 29.26 2.40 -4.45
CA LEU A 47 27.85 2.58 -4.77
C LEU A 47 27.63 2.68 -6.28
N PHE A 48 28.70 3.05 -7.02
CA PHE A 48 28.65 3.20 -8.47
C PHE A 48 29.73 2.37 -9.17
N ASP A 49 29.34 1.73 -10.26
CA ASP A 49 30.26 1.14 -11.24
C ASP A 49 30.80 2.22 -12.19
N ARG A 50 32.09 2.48 -12.15
CA ARG A 50 32.75 3.57 -12.90
C ARG A 50 33.28 3.15 -14.28
N GLY A 51 32.96 1.93 -14.74
CA GLY A 51 33.57 1.33 -15.96
C GLY A 51 32.84 1.57 -17.28
N THR A 52 31.68 2.27 -17.29
CA THR A 52 30.82 2.40 -18.45
C THR A 52 30.53 3.86 -18.83
N ARG A 53 30.09 4.12 -20.09
CA ARG A 53 29.62 5.44 -20.54
C ARG A 53 28.45 6.01 -19.71
N LYS A 54 27.76 5.17 -18.98
CA LYS A 54 26.67 5.52 -18.07
C LYS A 54 27.00 5.04 -16.67
N ILE A 55 26.60 5.80 -15.67
CA ILE A 55 26.70 5.42 -14.26
C ILE A 55 25.72 4.30 -13.98
N LYS A 56 26.22 3.20 -13.44
CA LYS A 56 25.39 2.09 -12.94
C LYS A 56 25.57 1.95 -11.45
N LEU A 57 24.53 1.52 -10.77
CA LEU A 57 24.58 1.20 -9.35
C LEU A 57 25.17 -0.20 -9.13
N THR A 58 25.95 -0.34 -8.07
CA THR A 58 26.29 -1.63 -7.46
C THR A 58 25.06 -2.20 -6.71
N ASN A 59 25.14 -3.41 -6.19
CA ASN A 59 24.10 -3.97 -5.32
C ASN A 59 23.90 -3.11 -4.06
N GLU A 60 24.99 -2.61 -3.49
CA GLU A 60 25.00 -1.70 -2.34
C GLU A 60 24.39 -0.34 -2.73
N GLY A 61 24.65 0.15 -3.93
CA GLY A 61 24.02 1.34 -4.49
C GLY A 61 22.52 1.21 -4.68
N ILE A 62 22.03 0.04 -5.13
CA ILE A 62 20.60 -0.25 -5.25
C ILE A 62 19.94 -0.27 -3.86
N LEU A 63 20.59 -0.89 -2.88
CA LEU A 63 20.11 -0.88 -1.50
C LEU A 63 20.03 0.54 -0.93
N LEU A 64 21.13 1.31 -1.11
CA LEU A 64 21.17 2.69 -0.63
C LEU A 64 20.13 3.56 -1.31
N ARG A 65 19.90 3.42 -2.61
CA ARG A 65 18.85 4.15 -3.33
C ARG A 65 17.49 4.00 -2.63
N ARG A 66 17.06 2.77 -2.38
CA ARG A 66 15.77 2.50 -1.71
C ARG A 66 15.72 3.16 -0.33
N ARG A 67 16.78 3.03 0.46
CA ARG A 67 16.83 3.62 1.81
C ARG A 67 16.94 5.14 1.79
N ALA A 68 17.68 5.70 0.85
CA ALA A 68 17.78 7.15 0.70
C ALA A 68 16.44 7.79 0.32
N GLU A 69 15.65 7.14 -0.55
CA GLU A 69 14.29 7.57 -0.89
C GLU A 69 13.39 7.59 0.36
N GLU A 70 13.40 6.51 1.19
CA GLU A 70 12.65 6.43 2.44
C GLU A 70 13.08 7.52 3.44
N ILE A 71 14.40 7.72 3.64
CA ILE A 71 14.95 8.72 4.56
C ILE A 71 14.56 10.13 4.13
N LEU A 72 14.71 10.47 2.87
CA LEU A 72 14.41 11.83 2.39
C LEU A 72 12.91 12.12 2.42
N GLN A 73 12.06 11.14 2.15
CA GLN A 73 10.61 11.30 2.33
C GLN A 73 10.25 11.64 3.78
N LEU A 74 10.89 10.96 4.74
CA LEU A 74 10.65 11.22 6.16
C LEU A 74 11.19 12.60 6.59
N VAL A 75 12.37 13.00 6.10
CA VAL A 75 12.92 14.35 6.35
C VAL A 75 11.99 15.43 5.82
N ASP A 76 11.56 15.33 4.55
CA ASP A 76 10.69 16.31 3.92
C ASP A 76 9.33 16.41 4.63
N LYS A 77 8.81 15.28 5.13
CA LYS A 77 7.58 15.22 5.94
C LYS A 77 7.79 15.94 7.28
N THR A 78 8.89 15.62 7.99
CA THR A 78 9.21 16.22 9.29
C THR A 78 9.39 17.73 9.19
N GLU A 79 10.14 18.21 8.18
CA GLU A 79 10.35 19.65 7.96
C GLU A 79 9.01 20.39 7.76
N LYS A 80 8.07 19.80 7.01
CA LYS A 80 6.73 20.38 6.81
C LYS A 80 5.92 20.40 8.11
N GLU A 81 5.90 19.28 8.85
CA GLU A 81 5.15 19.15 10.10
C GLU A 81 5.62 20.16 11.16
N LEU A 82 6.92 20.48 11.19
CA LEU A 82 7.50 21.44 12.15
C LEU A 82 7.16 22.92 11.82
N VAL A 83 6.84 23.23 10.58
CA VAL A 83 6.57 24.60 10.12
C VAL A 83 5.05 24.92 10.12
N GLU A 84 4.19 23.89 10.28
CA GLU A 84 2.73 24.07 10.34
C GLU A 84 2.32 25.00 11.50
N GLN A 85 1.80 26.21 11.17
CA GLN A 85 1.24 27.12 12.15
C GLN A 85 -0.24 26.76 12.40
N GLU A 86 -0.71 26.89 13.64
CA GLU A 86 -2.07 26.51 14.06
C GLU A 86 -3.21 27.23 13.28
N GLU A 87 -2.93 28.35 12.64
CA GLU A 87 -3.94 29.13 11.93
C GLU A 87 -4.30 28.61 10.52
N GLN A 88 -3.44 27.79 9.88
CA GLN A 88 -3.70 27.28 8.53
C GLN A 88 -3.48 25.77 8.48
N VAL A 89 -4.59 25.01 8.56
CA VAL A 89 -4.54 23.56 8.39
C VAL A 89 -4.26 23.23 6.91
N GLU A 90 -3.05 22.84 6.62
CA GLU A 90 -2.58 22.46 5.28
C GLU A 90 -1.60 21.27 5.37
N GLY A 91 -1.16 20.76 4.25
CA GLY A 91 -0.22 19.66 4.19
C GLY A 91 -0.81 18.40 3.52
N LYS A 92 -0.07 17.32 3.58
CA LYS A 92 -0.42 16.05 2.94
C LYS A 92 -0.73 14.99 3.99
N ILE A 93 -1.87 14.33 3.86
CA ILE A 93 -2.27 13.17 4.67
C ILE A 93 -2.08 11.91 3.82
N SER A 94 -1.28 10.96 4.32
CA SER A 94 -0.97 9.72 3.61
C SER A 94 -1.78 8.56 4.17
N ILE A 95 -2.61 7.93 3.31
CA ILE A 95 -3.52 6.84 3.70
C ILE A 95 -3.12 5.58 2.97
N GLY A 96 -2.82 4.51 3.72
CA GLY A 96 -2.62 3.18 3.16
C GLY A 96 -3.93 2.39 3.13
N CYS A 97 -4.22 1.69 2.05
CA CYS A 97 -5.42 0.84 1.96
C CYS A 97 -5.22 -0.36 1.03
N GLY A 98 -6.05 -1.40 1.23
CA GLY A 98 -6.19 -2.51 0.29
C GLY A 98 -7.25 -2.23 -0.78
N GLU A 99 -7.43 -3.18 -1.69
CA GLU A 99 -8.58 -3.22 -2.61
C GLU A 99 -9.77 -3.87 -1.90
N ILE A 100 -10.49 -3.10 -1.07
CA ILE A 100 -11.55 -3.56 -0.16
C ILE A 100 -12.76 -2.62 -0.24
N ALA A 101 -13.94 -3.10 0.17
CA ALA A 101 -15.19 -2.33 0.11
C ALA A 101 -15.12 -1.05 0.94
N ALA A 102 -14.41 -1.08 2.06
CA ALA A 102 -14.28 0.06 2.96
C ALA A 102 -13.62 1.30 2.32
N VAL A 103 -12.85 1.14 1.25
CA VAL A 103 -12.26 2.27 0.50
C VAL A 103 -13.35 3.20 -0.05
N GLN A 104 -14.56 2.70 -0.31
CA GLN A 104 -15.70 3.51 -0.77
C GLN A 104 -16.17 4.57 0.23
N LEU A 105 -15.73 4.50 1.49
CA LEU A 105 -15.97 5.55 2.49
C LEU A 105 -15.08 6.79 2.27
N LEU A 106 -13.85 6.57 1.75
CA LEU A 106 -12.84 7.64 1.67
C LEU A 106 -13.30 8.86 0.85
N PRO A 107 -13.96 8.72 -0.32
CA PRO A 107 -14.39 9.88 -1.09
C PRO A 107 -15.25 10.85 -0.29
N LYS A 108 -16.25 10.34 0.44
CA LYS A 108 -17.16 11.18 1.24
C LYS A 108 -16.46 11.83 2.43
N ILE A 109 -15.61 11.09 3.13
CA ILE A 109 -14.83 11.59 4.27
C ILE A 109 -13.85 12.68 3.80
N ILE A 110 -13.12 12.43 2.72
CA ILE A 110 -12.15 13.37 2.15
C ILE A 110 -12.85 14.62 1.64
N GLU A 111 -13.95 14.47 0.91
CA GLU A 111 -14.72 15.60 0.38
C GLU A 111 -15.20 16.51 1.52
N SER A 112 -15.87 15.96 2.54
CA SER A 112 -16.37 16.74 3.68
C SER A 112 -15.25 17.41 4.48
N PHE A 113 -14.10 16.74 4.60
CA PHE A 113 -12.92 17.33 5.25
C PHE A 113 -12.33 18.50 4.44
N ARG A 114 -12.18 18.33 3.12
CA ARG A 114 -11.64 19.35 2.23
C ARG A 114 -12.53 20.58 2.08
N GLN A 115 -13.85 20.45 2.25
CA GLN A 115 -14.73 21.62 2.33
C GLN A 115 -14.33 22.55 3.47
N LYS A 116 -13.84 22.01 4.59
CA LYS A 116 -13.38 22.79 5.76
C LYS A 116 -11.90 23.18 5.66
N TYR A 117 -11.07 22.31 5.06
CA TYR A 117 -9.62 22.47 4.97
C TYR A 117 -9.14 22.30 3.52
N PRO A 118 -9.39 23.27 2.63
CA PRO A 118 -9.18 23.09 1.17
C PRO A 118 -7.72 22.96 0.75
N ARG A 119 -6.77 23.38 1.61
CA ARG A 119 -5.33 23.26 1.34
C ARG A 119 -4.75 21.90 1.69
N VAL A 120 -5.53 21.02 2.34
CA VAL A 120 -5.08 19.66 2.64
C VAL A 120 -5.16 18.80 1.37
N THR A 121 -4.08 18.07 1.11
CA THR A 121 -3.97 17.08 0.03
C THR A 121 -3.89 15.67 0.61
N PHE A 122 -4.24 14.69 -0.21
CA PHE A 122 -4.22 13.29 0.19
C PHE A 122 -3.35 12.48 -0.75
N ASP A 123 -2.66 11.50 -0.18
CA ASP A 123 -1.86 10.52 -0.89
C ASP A 123 -2.37 9.11 -0.56
N ILE A 124 -2.73 8.34 -1.56
CA ILE A 124 -3.30 7.00 -1.37
C ILE A 124 -2.27 5.95 -1.79
N PHE A 125 -1.83 5.16 -0.81
CA PHE A 125 -0.92 4.05 -1.02
C PHE A 125 -1.70 2.72 -0.99
N THR A 126 -1.79 2.05 -2.14
CA THR A 126 -2.51 0.78 -2.26
C THR A 126 -1.58 -0.40 -2.07
N ALA A 127 -1.80 -1.18 -1.00
CA ALA A 127 -1.03 -2.37 -0.68
C ALA A 127 -1.79 -3.33 0.24
N THR A 128 -1.21 -4.48 0.56
CA THR A 128 -1.74 -5.39 1.60
C THR A 128 -1.64 -4.75 2.99
N ALA A 129 -2.48 -5.18 3.93
CA ALA A 129 -2.48 -4.65 5.29
C ALA A 129 -1.09 -4.75 5.97
N ASP A 130 -0.32 -5.81 5.69
CA ASP A 130 1.00 -5.99 6.28
C ASP A 130 2.01 -4.96 5.76
N LEU A 131 1.99 -4.67 4.44
CA LEU A 131 2.82 -3.63 3.84
C LEU A 131 2.39 -2.21 4.27
N VAL A 132 1.08 -1.97 4.38
CA VAL A 132 0.56 -0.70 4.91
C VAL A 132 1.06 -0.49 6.34
N LYS A 133 0.97 -1.52 7.21
CA LYS A 133 1.52 -1.45 8.58
C LYS A 133 3.01 -1.16 8.59
N GLU A 134 3.79 -1.84 7.74
CA GLU A 134 5.23 -1.58 7.62
C GLU A 134 5.51 -0.10 7.31
N GLN A 135 4.76 0.50 6.39
CA GLN A 135 4.92 1.92 6.06
C GLN A 135 4.46 2.85 7.19
N MET A 136 3.39 2.48 7.91
CA MET A 136 2.95 3.21 9.11
C MET A 136 3.99 3.14 10.24
N GLU A 137 4.64 1.99 10.45
CA GLU A 137 5.72 1.86 11.44
C GLU A 137 6.92 2.76 11.12
N LYS A 138 7.21 2.97 9.85
CA LYS A 138 8.25 3.88 9.35
C LYS A 138 7.84 5.37 9.38
N GLY A 139 6.59 5.68 9.74
CA GLY A 139 6.07 7.05 9.71
C GLY A 139 5.78 7.61 8.32
N LEU A 140 5.81 6.78 7.28
CA LEU A 140 5.56 7.19 5.89
C LEU A 140 4.07 7.28 5.56
N LEU A 141 3.23 6.52 6.28
CA LEU A 141 1.78 6.63 6.23
C LEU A 141 1.23 7.08 7.59
N ASP A 142 0.20 7.90 7.55
CA ASP A 142 -0.47 8.43 8.73
C ASP A 142 -1.58 7.50 9.21
N ILE A 143 -2.36 6.98 8.27
CA ILE A 143 -3.57 6.21 8.52
C ILE A 143 -3.56 4.96 7.64
N GLY A 144 -4.03 3.84 8.19
CA GLY A 144 -4.24 2.59 7.47
C GLY A 144 -5.70 2.19 7.48
N LEU A 145 -6.25 1.88 6.29
CA LEU A 145 -7.53 1.21 6.14
C LEU A 145 -7.24 -0.27 5.84
N LEU A 146 -7.36 -1.11 6.86
CA LEU A 146 -6.79 -2.45 6.88
C LEU A 146 -7.87 -3.52 6.94
N LEU A 147 -7.68 -4.60 6.18
CA LEU A 147 -8.50 -5.81 6.26
C LEU A 147 -7.99 -6.70 7.41
N GLU A 148 -8.88 -7.05 8.34
CA GLU A 148 -8.58 -8.06 9.37
C GLU A 148 -8.50 -9.47 8.73
N PRO A 149 -7.75 -10.42 9.32
CA PRO A 149 -7.04 -10.32 10.59
C PRO A 149 -5.72 -9.54 10.45
N VAL A 150 -5.49 -8.62 11.40
CA VAL A 150 -4.27 -7.81 11.48
C VAL A 150 -3.98 -7.51 12.95
N ASP A 151 -2.71 -7.61 13.34
CA ASP A 151 -2.29 -7.25 14.69
C ASP A 151 -2.37 -5.74 14.91
N MET A 152 -3.10 -5.31 15.95
CA MET A 152 -3.43 -3.92 16.27
C MET A 152 -2.87 -3.44 17.61
N GLU A 153 -1.98 -4.20 18.24
CA GLU A 153 -1.47 -3.89 19.61
C GLU A 153 -0.92 -2.46 19.74
N LYS A 154 -0.20 -1.98 18.73
CA LYS A 154 0.45 -0.66 18.70
C LYS A 154 -0.41 0.45 18.11
N TYR A 155 -1.66 0.17 17.77
CA TYR A 155 -2.52 1.08 17.03
C TYR A 155 -3.75 1.48 17.84
N GLU A 156 -4.21 2.70 17.63
CA GLU A 156 -5.60 3.08 17.84
C GLU A 156 -6.35 2.77 16.57
N PHE A 157 -7.58 2.29 16.68
CA PHE A 157 -8.36 1.92 15.51
C PHE A 157 -9.86 2.04 15.73
N ILE A 158 -10.57 2.16 14.62
CA ILE A 158 -12.02 2.13 14.53
C ILE A 158 -12.39 0.92 13.67
N ARG A 159 -13.16 -0.01 14.23
CA ARG A 159 -13.77 -1.10 13.44
C ARG A 159 -14.91 -0.54 12.63
N LEU A 160 -14.84 -0.71 11.31
CA LEU A 160 -15.89 -0.24 10.42
C LEU A 160 -17.03 -1.25 10.36
N ASN A 161 -18.27 -0.75 10.33
CA ASN A 161 -19.45 -1.61 10.18
C ASN A 161 -19.65 -2.01 8.71
N ILE A 162 -18.57 -2.47 8.06
CA ILE A 162 -18.56 -2.95 6.69
C ILE A 162 -18.10 -4.40 6.72
N ARG A 163 -18.90 -5.28 6.14
CA ARG A 163 -18.53 -6.68 5.95
C ARG A 163 -17.86 -6.84 4.61
N GLU A 164 -16.61 -7.22 4.65
CA GLU A 164 -15.81 -7.59 3.49
C GLU A 164 -16.09 -9.05 3.16
N LYS A 165 -16.78 -9.32 2.06
CA LYS A 165 -17.14 -10.67 1.65
C LYS A 165 -16.09 -11.25 0.72
N TRP A 166 -15.72 -12.49 0.97
CA TRP A 166 -14.92 -13.27 0.02
C TRP A 166 -15.80 -13.85 -1.07
N VAL A 167 -15.33 -13.77 -2.30
CA VAL A 167 -16.03 -14.25 -3.48
C VAL A 167 -15.08 -14.98 -4.41
N LEU A 168 -15.61 -15.88 -5.22
CA LEU A 168 -14.89 -16.49 -6.34
C LEU A 168 -15.06 -15.62 -7.58
N LEU A 169 -13.97 -15.09 -8.10
CA LEU A 169 -13.90 -14.38 -9.36
C LEU A 169 -13.67 -15.36 -10.51
N MET A 170 -14.44 -15.22 -11.59
CA MET A 170 -14.42 -16.08 -12.76
C MET A 170 -14.73 -15.28 -14.04
N LYS A 171 -14.55 -15.89 -15.19
CA LYS A 171 -15.05 -15.32 -16.44
C LYS A 171 -16.56 -15.25 -16.46
N SER A 172 -17.14 -14.26 -17.15
CA SER A 172 -18.59 -14.05 -17.20
C SER A 172 -19.32 -15.17 -17.94
N ASP A 173 -18.67 -15.83 -18.89
CA ASP A 173 -19.19 -16.95 -19.67
C ASP A 173 -18.96 -18.34 -19.00
N ASP A 174 -18.35 -18.35 -17.80
CA ASP A 174 -18.08 -19.58 -17.08
C ASP A 174 -19.39 -20.28 -16.62
N PRO A 175 -19.46 -21.63 -16.70
CA PRO A 175 -20.65 -22.36 -16.21
C PRO A 175 -21.00 -22.10 -14.75
N LEU A 176 -19.98 -21.88 -13.88
CA LEU A 176 -20.19 -21.55 -12.45
C LEU A 176 -20.90 -20.21 -12.25
N SER A 177 -20.86 -19.32 -13.25
CA SER A 177 -21.56 -18.04 -13.19
C SER A 177 -23.09 -18.20 -13.09
N LYS A 178 -23.62 -19.38 -13.40
CA LYS A 178 -25.06 -19.70 -13.29
C LYS A 178 -25.49 -20.15 -11.89
N LYS A 179 -24.51 -20.46 -11.01
CA LYS A 179 -24.79 -20.80 -9.61
C LYS A 179 -25.09 -19.52 -8.81
N GLU A 180 -25.86 -19.63 -7.73
CA GLU A 180 -26.05 -18.55 -6.77
C GLU A 180 -24.84 -18.39 -5.85
N THR A 181 -24.25 -19.50 -5.42
CA THR A 181 -23.08 -19.58 -4.54
C THR A 181 -22.15 -20.70 -4.99
N VAL A 182 -20.93 -20.69 -4.47
CA VAL A 182 -19.93 -21.75 -4.72
C VAL A 182 -19.36 -22.29 -3.41
N SER A 183 -19.20 -23.63 -3.33
CA SER A 183 -18.74 -24.33 -2.14
C SER A 183 -17.26 -24.69 -2.24
N ALA A 184 -16.63 -25.04 -1.11
CA ALA A 184 -15.27 -25.59 -1.07
C ALA A 184 -15.08 -26.81 -1.99
N LYS A 185 -16.10 -27.66 -2.11
CA LYS A 185 -16.12 -28.79 -3.02
C LYS A 185 -16.05 -28.35 -4.50
N ASP A 186 -16.80 -27.32 -4.88
CA ASP A 186 -16.76 -26.80 -6.25
C ASP A 186 -15.38 -26.25 -6.60
N LEU A 187 -14.74 -25.57 -5.66
CA LEU A 187 -13.44 -24.94 -5.86
C LEU A 187 -12.27 -25.95 -5.83
N SER A 188 -12.44 -27.08 -5.15
CA SER A 188 -11.35 -28.06 -4.95
C SER A 188 -10.84 -28.74 -6.23
N VAL A 189 -11.57 -28.60 -7.33
CA VAL A 189 -11.21 -29.17 -8.64
C VAL A 189 -10.82 -28.13 -9.68
N LEU A 190 -10.66 -26.86 -9.25
CA LEU A 190 -10.36 -25.74 -10.12
C LEU A 190 -8.93 -25.24 -9.92
N PRO A 191 -8.27 -24.71 -10.96
CA PRO A 191 -7.02 -23.98 -10.82
C PRO A 191 -7.29 -22.63 -10.11
N LEU A 192 -6.63 -22.39 -8.96
CA LEU A 192 -6.92 -21.25 -8.10
C LEU A 192 -5.77 -20.27 -7.99
N ILE A 193 -6.12 -18.99 -7.88
CA ILE A 193 -5.28 -17.90 -7.40
C ILE A 193 -5.72 -17.56 -5.99
N LEU A 194 -4.80 -17.68 -5.03
CA LEU A 194 -5.07 -17.36 -3.64
C LEU A 194 -4.40 -16.04 -3.19
N PRO A 195 -4.94 -15.35 -2.19
CA PRO A 195 -4.24 -14.24 -1.54
C PRO A 195 -2.91 -14.68 -0.93
N ARG A 196 -1.87 -13.84 -1.07
CA ARG A 196 -0.53 -14.15 -0.56
C ARG A 196 -0.42 -14.05 0.96
N ARG A 197 -1.27 -13.25 1.64
CA ARG A 197 -1.18 -13.02 3.09
C ARG A 197 -1.41 -14.31 3.87
N MET A 198 -0.44 -14.69 4.72
CA MET A 198 -0.50 -15.95 5.48
C MET A 198 -1.70 -16.03 6.43
N ASN A 199 -2.05 -14.93 7.12
CA ASN A 199 -3.22 -14.90 8.00
C ASN A 199 -4.51 -15.16 7.23
N VAL A 200 -4.64 -14.59 6.02
CA VAL A 200 -5.76 -14.83 5.12
C VAL A 200 -5.77 -16.27 4.60
N GLN A 201 -4.60 -16.82 4.27
CA GLN A 201 -4.49 -18.21 3.86
C GLN A 201 -4.91 -19.18 4.97
N SER A 202 -4.63 -18.85 6.24
CA SER A 202 -5.07 -19.65 7.37
C SER A 202 -6.61 -19.65 7.51
N GLU A 203 -7.27 -18.49 7.29
CA GLU A 203 -8.72 -18.40 7.26
C GLU A 203 -9.32 -19.20 6.09
N LEU A 204 -8.72 -19.10 4.91
CA LEU A 204 -9.14 -19.86 3.74
C LEU A 204 -8.91 -21.36 3.96
N ALA A 205 -7.78 -21.78 4.56
CA ALA A 205 -7.52 -23.16 4.88
C ALA A 205 -8.60 -23.72 5.83
N SER A 206 -9.00 -22.95 6.83
CA SER A 206 -10.10 -23.32 7.72
C SER A 206 -11.44 -23.44 6.98
N TRP A 207 -11.71 -22.50 6.05
CA TRP A 207 -12.95 -22.53 5.24
C TRP A 207 -13.00 -23.73 4.29
N PHE A 208 -11.87 -24.07 3.63
CA PHE A 208 -11.79 -25.24 2.75
C PHE A 208 -11.81 -26.57 3.50
N GLY A 209 -11.35 -26.60 4.76
CA GLY A 209 -11.27 -27.80 5.57
C GLY A 209 -10.45 -28.90 4.86
N ASN A 210 -11.02 -30.11 4.76
CA ASN A 210 -10.35 -31.28 4.14
C ASN A 210 -10.04 -31.13 2.64
N TYR A 211 -10.53 -30.07 1.99
CA TYR A 211 -10.23 -29.81 0.58
C TYR A 211 -8.96 -28.99 0.39
N TYR A 212 -8.47 -28.28 1.42
CA TYR A 212 -7.37 -27.33 1.28
C TYR A 212 -6.09 -27.94 0.71
N GLU A 213 -5.68 -29.11 1.22
CA GLU A 213 -4.45 -29.80 0.75
C GLU A 213 -4.56 -30.37 -0.68
N LYS A 214 -5.77 -30.40 -1.24
CA LYS A 214 -6.03 -30.93 -2.59
C LYS A 214 -6.19 -29.82 -3.62
N LEU A 215 -6.07 -28.54 -3.19
CA LEU A 215 -6.26 -27.41 -4.09
C LEU A 215 -5.13 -27.33 -5.12
N ASP A 216 -5.53 -27.09 -6.37
CA ASP A 216 -4.59 -26.71 -7.43
C ASP A 216 -4.32 -25.21 -7.36
N ILE A 217 -3.31 -24.80 -6.59
CA ILE A 217 -2.92 -23.40 -6.43
C ILE A 217 -1.91 -23.04 -7.51
N VAL A 218 -2.36 -22.40 -8.58
CA VAL A 218 -1.52 -22.00 -9.73
C VAL A 218 -0.53 -20.92 -9.31
N PHE A 219 -0.99 -19.90 -8.57
CA PHE A 219 -0.14 -18.85 -7.99
C PHE A 219 -0.87 -18.06 -6.89
N THR A 220 -0.12 -17.21 -6.19
CA THR A 220 -0.66 -16.28 -5.20
C THR A 220 -0.54 -14.85 -5.66
N SER A 221 -1.50 -14.00 -5.29
CA SER A 221 -1.48 -12.57 -5.58
C SER A 221 -1.62 -11.75 -4.30
N ASN A 222 -1.01 -10.57 -4.28
CA ASN A 222 -1.14 -9.63 -3.16
C ASN A 222 -2.34 -8.69 -3.32
N LEU A 223 -2.73 -8.36 -4.55
CA LEU A 223 -3.85 -7.49 -4.89
C LEU A 223 -4.73 -8.14 -5.95
N SER A 224 -6.00 -7.76 -5.98
CA SER A 224 -7.04 -8.41 -6.79
C SER A 224 -6.99 -8.02 -8.27
N THR A 225 -6.52 -6.82 -8.60
CA THR A 225 -6.53 -6.30 -9.98
C THR A 225 -5.75 -7.19 -10.94
N ASN A 226 -4.53 -7.61 -10.58
CA ASN A 226 -3.76 -8.52 -11.44
C ASN A 226 -4.40 -9.91 -11.53
N SER A 227 -5.00 -10.39 -10.44
CA SER A 227 -5.75 -11.65 -10.45
C SER A 227 -6.92 -11.59 -11.44
N ALA A 228 -7.64 -10.47 -11.50
CA ALA A 228 -8.74 -10.29 -12.46
C ALA A 228 -8.27 -10.37 -13.92
N ILE A 229 -7.09 -9.83 -14.24
CA ILE A 229 -6.49 -9.95 -15.58
C ILE A 229 -6.22 -11.41 -15.93
N MET A 230 -5.66 -12.18 -14.97
CA MET A 230 -5.38 -13.60 -15.18
C MET A 230 -6.65 -14.44 -15.33
N VAL A 231 -7.69 -14.13 -14.54
CA VAL A 231 -9.01 -14.76 -14.64
C VAL A 231 -9.66 -14.45 -15.99
N ASN A 232 -9.63 -13.20 -16.44
CA ASN A 232 -10.13 -12.81 -17.77
C ASN A 232 -9.40 -13.54 -18.90
N GLY A 233 -8.10 -13.80 -18.74
CA GLY A 233 -7.29 -14.61 -19.66
C GLY A 233 -7.59 -16.12 -19.62
N GLY A 234 -8.46 -16.57 -18.73
CA GLY A 234 -8.85 -17.99 -18.61
C GLY A 234 -7.79 -18.86 -17.93
N LEU A 235 -6.83 -18.28 -17.21
CA LEU A 235 -5.73 -19.03 -16.61
C LEU A 235 -6.16 -19.76 -15.33
N ALA A 236 -6.97 -19.13 -14.48
CA ALA A 236 -7.42 -19.68 -13.20
C ALA A 236 -8.60 -18.88 -12.66
N TYR A 237 -9.17 -19.36 -11.56
CA TYR A 237 -10.19 -18.65 -10.75
C TYR A 237 -9.50 -17.95 -9.57
N SER A 238 -10.07 -16.86 -9.06
CA SER A 238 -9.43 -16.14 -7.96
C SER A 238 -10.36 -15.92 -6.78
N LEU A 239 -9.86 -16.14 -5.57
CA LEU A 239 -10.52 -15.71 -4.35
C LEU A 239 -10.14 -14.27 -4.04
N VAL A 240 -11.13 -13.37 -4.03
CA VAL A 240 -10.96 -11.93 -3.84
C VAL A 240 -12.01 -11.37 -2.89
N ILE A 241 -11.80 -10.16 -2.41
CA ILE A 241 -12.84 -9.40 -1.70
C ILE A 241 -13.81 -8.80 -2.71
N GLU A 242 -15.12 -8.95 -2.46
CA GLU A 242 -16.20 -8.43 -3.31
C GLU A 242 -16.01 -6.93 -3.60
N GLY A 243 -15.57 -6.15 -2.60
CA GLY A 243 -15.35 -4.71 -2.72
C GLY A 243 -14.29 -4.28 -3.74
N ALA A 244 -13.43 -5.18 -4.18
CA ALA A 244 -12.44 -4.93 -5.25
C ALA A 244 -13.06 -5.00 -6.66
N VAL A 245 -14.27 -5.58 -6.81
CA VAL A 245 -14.88 -5.91 -8.10
C VAL A 245 -15.69 -4.79 -8.77
N PRO A 246 -16.29 -3.81 -8.07
CA PRO A 246 -17.33 -2.93 -8.62
C PRO A 246 -16.94 -2.15 -9.88
N PHE A 247 -15.65 -1.92 -10.09
CA PHE A 247 -15.14 -1.12 -11.21
C PHE A 247 -14.59 -1.96 -12.36
N TRP A 248 -14.71 -3.29 -12.28
CA TRP A 248 -14.29 -4.17 -13.35
C TRP A 248 -15.44 -4.38 -14.37
N ASP A 249 -15.04 -4.63 -15.61
CA ASP A 249 -15.98 -4.93 -16.69
C ASP A 249 -16.66 -6.28 -16.44
N GLN A 250 -17.91 -6.21 -15.97
CA GLN A 250 -18.72 -7.40 -15.65
C GLN A 250 -19.10 -8.24 -16.87
N SER A 251 -18.91 -7.72 -18.07
CA SER A 251 -19.06 -8.51 -19.29
C SER A 251 -17.89 -9.48 -19.52
N LYS A 252 -16.75 -9.24 -18.84
CA LYS A 252 -15.53 -10.05 -18.95
C LYS A 252 -15.33 -10.95 -17.73
N VAL A 253 -15.52 -10.41 -16.55
CA VAL A 253 -15.36 -11.15 -15.28
C VAL A 253 -16.58 -10.94 -14.41
N THR A 254 -16.96 -12.00 -13.68
CA THR A 254 -18.06 -11.98 -12.72
C THR A 254 -17.65 -12.73 -11.46
N PHE A 255 -18.46 -12.67 -10.42
CA PHE A 255 -18.16 -13.38 -9.17
C PHE A 255 -19.37 -14.12 -8.61
N ARG A 256 -19.10 -15.06 -7.71
CA ARG A 256 -20.12 -15.73 -6.89
C ARG A 256 -19.68 -15.76 -5.43
N PRO A 257 -20.63 -15.52 -4.51
CA PRO A 257 -20.38 -15.65 -3.08
C PRO A 257 -19.99 -17.07 -2.70
N LEU A 258 -19.18 -17.18 -1.65
CA LEU A 258 -18.81 -18.46 -1.06
C LEU A 258 -19.94 -19.00 -0.20
N ASP A 259 -20.08 -20.33 -0.15
CA ASP A 259 -21.00 -21.05 0.75
C ASP A 259 -20.25 -22.16 1.51
N PRO A 260 -20.19 -22.10 2.87
CA PRO A 260 -20.72 -21.05 3.73
C PRO A 260 -20.04 -19.69 3.49
N PRO A 261 -20.73 -18.56 3.78
CA PRO A 261 -20.16 -17.24 3.58
C PRO A 261 -18.90 -17.02 4.40
N LEU A 262 -17.82 -16.57 3.77
CA LEU A 262 -16.61 -16.12 4.43
C LEU A 262 -16.57 -14.61 4.39
N THR A 263 -16.45 -13.98 5.57
CA THR A 263 -16.42 -12.53 5.70
C THR A 263 -15.27 -12.09 6.59
N ALA A 264 -14.72 -10.92 6.31
CA ALA A 264 -13.77 -10.23 7.16
C ALA A 264 -14.32 -8.86 7.55
N THR A 265 -13.64 -8.16 8.44
CA THR A 265 -13.94 -6.78 8.83
C THR A 265 -12.80 -5.87 8.43
N SER A 266 -13.10 -4.59 8.30
CA SER A 266 -12.09 -3.57 8.02
C SER A 266 -11.95 -2.64 9.22
N VAL A 267 -10.72 -2.20 9.46
CA VAL A 267 -10.40 -1.23 10.50
C VAL A 267 -9.71 -0.02 9.89
N LEU A 268 -10.01 1.15 10.41
CA LEU A 268 -9.29 2.37 10.15
C LEU A 268 -8.38 2.63 11.35
N ALA A 269 -7.08 2.70 11.14
CA ALA A 269 -6.07 2.63 12.18
C ALA A 269 -5.00 3.70 12.03
N TRP A 270 -4.45 4.15 13.16
CA TRP A 270 -3.28 5.03 13.24
C TRP A 270 -2.41 4.63 14.42
N LYS A 271 -1.13 4.94 14.35
CA LYS A 271 -0.15 4.50 15.36
C LYS A 271 -0.37 5.24 16.67
N ARG A 272 -0.44 4.51 17.78
CA ARG A 272 -0.61 5.07 19.13
C ARG A 272 0.62 5.88 19.53
N GLY A 273 0.39 7.07 20.11
CA GLY A 273 1.46 7.91 20.64
C GLY A 273 2.41 8.50 19.60
N GLN A 274 2.11 8.37 18.31
CA GLN A 274 2.87 9.06 17.27
C GLN A 274 2.44 10.53 17.22
N PRO A 275 3.38 11.49 17.19
CA PRO A 275 3.04 12.85 16.85
C PRO A 275 2.59 12.92 15.39
N PHE A 276 1.41 13.47 15.16
CA PHE A 276 0.87 13.71 13.82
C PHE A 276 0.89 15.19 13.51
N SER A 277 0.91 15.53 12.22
CA SER A 277 0.66 16.88 11.76
C SER A 277 -0.70 17.39 12.22
N LEU A 278 -0.88 18.70 12.25
CA LEU A 278 -2.17 19.30 12.59
C LEU A 278 -3.27 18.84 11.62
N ALA A 279 -2.95 18.73 10.32
CA ALA A 279 -3.87 18.21 9.31
C ALA A 279 -4.32 16.77 9.61
N THR A 280 -3.38 15.87 9.91
CA THR A 280 -3.68 14.47 10.25
C THR A 280 -4.48 14.36 11.56
N THR A 281 -4.11 15.13 12.59
CA THR A 281 -4.83 15.16 13.87
C THR A 281 -6.28 15.62 13.68
N LYS A 282 -6.51 16.69 12.90
CA LYS A 282 -7.86 17.18 12.57
C LYS A 282 -8.64 16.17 11.72
N PHE A 283 -7.97 15.46 10.82
CA PHE A 283 -8.59 14.45 9.97
C PHE A 283 -9.03 13.22 10.77
N ILE A 284 -8.22 12.75 11.70
CA ILE A 284 -8.60 11.65 12.62
C ILE A 284 -9.86 12.02 13.42
N LYS A 285 -9.91 13.23 14.00
CA LYS A 285 -11.11 13.73 14.69
C LYS A 285 -12.31 13.83 13.75
N HIS A 286 -12.10 14.31 12.52
CA HIS A 286 -13.15 14.39 11.52
C HIS A 286 -13.73 13.00 11.17
N ILE A 287 -12.86 11.99 11.01
CA ILE A 287 -13.30 10.61 10.79
C ILE A 287 -14.14 10.10 11.95
N GLN A 288 -13.70 10.32 13.20
CA GLN A 288 -14.42 9.90 14.40
C GLN A 288 -15.83 10.50 14.45
N CYS A 289 -15.93 11.82 14.19
CA CYS A 289 -17.20 12.53 14.09
C CYS A 289 -18.06 12.00 12.93
N PHE A 290 -17.49 11.86 11.74
CA PHE A 290 -18.19 11.35 10.55
C PHE A 290 -18.78 9.96 10.74
N LEU A 291 -18.10 9.10 11.49
CA LEU A 291 -18.55 7.74 11.81
C LEU A 291 -19.45 7.67 13.06
N GLY A 292 -19.73 8.80 13.70
CA GLY A 292 -20.57 8.85 14.92
C GLY A 292 -19.88 8.21 16.14
N ILE A 293 -18.56 8.20 16.17
CA ILE A 293 -17.75 7.61 17.24
C ILE A 293 -17.13 8.75 18.08
N ASP A 294 -17.91 9.75 18.40
CA ASP A 294 -17.48 10.78 19.36
C ASP A 294 -17.30 10.13 20.72
N LYS A 295 -16.05 9.97 21.15
CA LYS A 295 -15.79 9.89 22.60
C LYS A 295 -15.81 11.33 23.12
N PRO A 296 -16.55 11.60 24.18
CA PRO A 296 -16.55 12.88 24.87
C PRO A 296 -15.16 13.27 25.36
#